data_fe4b281aae6a0dc12055b6a7c095e81c
#
_entry.id   fe4b281aae6a0dc12055b6a7c095e81c
#
_cell.length_a   1.000
_cell.length_b   1.000
_cell.length_c   1.000
_cell.angle_alpha   90.00
_cell.angle_beta   90.00
_cell.angle_gamma   90.00
#
_symmetry.space_group_name_H-M   'P 1'
#
loop_
_entity.id
_entity.type
_entity.pdbx_description
1 polymer ?
#
loop_
_entity_poly.entity_id
_entity_poly.type
_entity_poly.pdbx_seq_one_letter_code
_entity_poly.pdbx_strand_id
1 'polypeptide(L)'
;MATEVYLVRHGETMFNQLNKVQGWADSPLTVKGINDLKITASNLSQVHFDKMYSSDLKRAIDTVHLIADTNEVSEIGKIKKLPAFREVFFGTFEGDDIDETWEKVAVAGGMKPTNDVVKIIQTLGIHDFREATKKADPR
;
A
#
# COMPACT_ATOMS: atom_id res chain seq x y z
N MET A 1 -22.13 -16.93 -12.17
CA MET A 1 -20.74 -17.31 -11.92
C MET A 1 -20.20 -16.40 -10.84
N ALA A 2 -19.52 -16.93 -9.83
CA ALA A 2 -18.86 -16.11 -8.80
C ALA A 2 -17.46 -15.73 -9.30
N THR A 3 -17.01 -14.50 -9.03
CA THR A 3 -15.63 -14.05 -9.27
C THR A 3 -14.87 -14.13 -7.95
N GLU A 4 -13.75 -14.82 -7.95
CA GLU A 4 -12.83 -14.84 -6.81
C GLU A 4 -11.76 -13.76 -7.01
N VAL A 5 -11.48 -12.99 -5.97
CA VAL A 5 -10.51 -11.89 -6.00
C VAL A 5 -9.45 -12.08 -4.92
N TYR A 6 -8.20 -12.12 -5.31
CA TYR A 6 -7.05 -12.17 -4.42
C TYR A 6 -6.46 -10.77 -4.29
N LEU A 7 -6.50 -10.20 -3.10
CA LEU A 7 -5.89 -8.91 -2.78
C LEU A 7 -4.56 -9.14 -2.09
N VAL A 8 -3.48 -8.69 -2.73
CA VAL A 8 -2.13 -8.82 -2.20
C VAL A 8 -1.54 -7.43 -1.96
N ARG A 9 -1.09 -7.17 -0.73
CA ARG A 9 -0.31 -5.96 -0.42
C ARG A 9 1.10 -6.12 -0.95
N HIS A 10 1.71 -5.03 -1.40
CA HIS A 10 3.13 -5.02 -1.77
C HIS A 10 4.03 -5.46 -0.60
N GLY A 11 5.19 -6.00 -0.89
CA GLY A 11 6.19 -6.38 0.11
C GLY A 11 6.71 -5.18 0.91
N GLU A 12 7.36 -5.46 2.04
CA GLU A 12 8.01 -4.44 2.85
C GLU A 12 8.98 -3.63 2.00
N THR A 13 8.92 -2.30 2.12
CA THR A 13 9.79 -1.36 1.42
C THR A 13 10.76 -0.69 2.39
N MET A 14 11.78 0.01 1.85
CA MET A 14 12.70 0.82 2.66
C MET A 14 11.96 1.90 3.45
N PHE A 15 10.91 2.53 2.89
CA PHE A 15 10.10 3.49 3.62
C PHE A 15 9.34 2.85 4.78
N ASN A 16 8.83 1.63 4.63
CA ASN A 16 8.22 0.90 5.75
C ASN A 16 9.25 0.63 6.85
N GLN A 17 10.46 0.20 6.49
CA GLN A 17 11.53 -0.05 7.47
C GLN A 17 11.98 1.22 8.19
N LEU A 18 11.96 2.37 7.51
CA LEU A 18 12.36 3.67 8.05
C LEU A 18 11.19 4.42 8.72
N ASN A 19 10.04 3.79 8.90
CA ASN A 19 8.84 4.40 9.47
C ASN A 19 8.40 5.68 8.72
N LYS A 20 8.40 5.64 7.38
CA LYS A 20 8.09 6.79 6.52
C LYS A 20 6.73 6.65 5.85
N VAL A 21 5.99 7.75 5.77
CA VAL A 21 4.73 7.84 5.02
C VAL A 21 4.99 7.53 3.55
N GLN A 22 4.22 6.61 3.00
CA GLN A 22 4.39 6.15 1.63
C GLN A 22 3.03 6.02 0.93
N GLY A 23 2.67 7.03 0.21
CA GLY A 23 1.52 7.03 -0.69
C GLY A 23 1.97 6.94 -2.15
N TRP A 24 2.17 8.07 -2.80
CA TRP A 24 2.68 8.14 -4.18
C TRP A 24 4.21 8.15 -4.25
N ALA A 25 4.90 8.59 -3.21
CA ALA A 25 6.34 8.35 -3.10
C ALA A 25 6.60 6.84 -3.13
N ASP A 26 7.70 6.44 -3.76
CA ASP A 26 8.04 5.04 -3.95
C ASP A 26 9.46 4.75 -3.45
N SER A 27 9.63 3.61 -2.84
CA SER A 27 10.92 3.12 -2.40
C SER A 27 11.09 1.62 -2.69
N PRO A 28 12.31 1.13 -2.87
CA PRO A 28 12.53 -0.26 -3.23
C PRO A 28 12.05 -1.21 -2.13
N LEU A 29 11.69 -2.43 -2.53
CA LEU A 29 11.44 -3.54 -1.60
C LEU A 29 12.71 -3.87 -0.83
N THR A 30 12.56 -4.19 0.45
CA THR A 30 13.67 -4.71 1.27
C THR A 30 13.95 -6.17 0.93
N VAL A 31 15.14 -6.67 1.31
CA VAL A 31 15.45 -8.09 1.19
C VAL A 31 14.44 -8.96 1.93
N LYS A 32 14.01 -8.51 3.12
CA LYS A 32 12.95 -9.17 3.89
C LYS A 32 11.64 -9.16 3.12
N GLY A 33 11.21 -8.01 2.58
CA GLY A 33 9.99 -7.88 1.79
C GLY A 33 9.98 -8.80 0.57
N ILE A 34 11.11 -8.93 -0.14
CA ILE A 34 11.24 -9.86 -1.26
C ILE A 34 11.11 -11.32 -0.79
N ASN A 35 11.73 -11.68 0.34
CA ASN A 35 11.67 -13.06 0.86
C ASN A 35 10.25 -13.42 1.34
N ASP A 36 9.56 -12.52 2.02
CA ASP A 36 8.17 -12.72 2.44
C ASP A 36 7.24 -12.85 1.21
N LEU A 37 7.48 -12.07 0.16
CA LEU A 37 6.75 -12.17 -1.10
C LEU A 37 6.98 -13.50 -1.83
N LYS A 38 8.20 -14.07 -1.78
CA LYS A 38 8.45 -15.39 -2.36
C LYS A 38 7.61 -16.48 -1.70
N ILE A 39 7.39 -16.39 -0.38
CA ILE A 39 6.50 -17.31 0.34
C ILE A 39 5.06 -17.13 -0.15
N THR A 40 4.60 -15.88 -0.24
CA THR A 40 3.26 -15.57 -0.77
C THR A 40 3.09 -16.08 -2.20
N ALA A 41 4.07 -15.84 -3.07
CA ALA A 41 4.05 -16.29 -4.46
C ALA A 41 4.01 -17.83 -4.56
N SER A 42 4.79 -18.53 -3.74
CA SER A 42 4.75 -19.99 -3.65
C SER A 42 3.38 -20.51 -3.25
N ASN A 43 2.73 -19.88 -2.27
CA ASN A 43 1.36 -20.25 -1.85
C ASN A 43 0.31 -20.01 -2.95
N LEU A 44 0.59 -19.11 -3.88
CA LEU A 44 -0.28 -18.78 -5.01
C LEU A 44 0.14 -19.46 -6.32
N SER A 45 1.18 -20.27 -6.33
CA SER A 45 1.74 -20.87 -7.57
C SER A 45 0.76 -21.77 -8.31
N GLN A 46 -0.16 -22.43 -7.59
CA GLN A 46 -1.17 -23.34 -8.13
C GLN A 46 -2.56 -22.71 -8.24
N VAL A 47 -2.69 -21.41 -7.95
CA VAL A 47 -3.97 -20.68 -8.13
C VAL A 47 -4.06 -20.20 -9.57
N HIS A 48 -5.15 -20.56 -10.27
CA HIS A 48 -5.37 -20.06 -11.63
C HIS A 48 -5.89 -18.63 -11.63
N PHE A 49 -5.21 -17.73 -12.32
CA PHE A 49 -5.60 -16.34 -12.49
C PHE A 49 -5.95 -16.03 -13.94
N ASP A 50 -7.17 -15.59 -14.20
CA ASP A 50 -7.60 -15.10 -15.51
C ASP A 50 -6.96 -13.75 -15.85
N LYS A 51 -6.75 -12.90 -14.83
CA LYS A 51 -6.19 -11.54 -14.98
C LYS A 51 -5.44 -11.13 -13.73
N MET A 52 -4.37 -10.35 -13.95
CA MET A 52 -3.62 -9.70 -12.88
C MET A 52 -3.57 -8.20 -13.09
N TYR A 53 -3.67 -7.47 -11.99
CA TYR A 53 -3.65 -6.02 -11.93
C TYR A 53 -2.68 -5.55 -10.84
N SER A 54 -2.09 -4.38 -11.03
CA SER A 54 -1.35 -3.69 -9.96
C SER A 54 -1.56 -2.18 -10.06
N SER A 55 -1.16 -1.43 -9.03
CA SER A 55 -0.87 -0.02 -9.24
C SER A 55 0.36 0.12 -10.15
N ASP A 56 0.60 1.33 -10.63
CA ASP A 56 1.75 1.65 -11.47
C ASP A 56 2.98 2.08 -10.64
N LEU A 57 2.93 1.97 -9.31
CA LEU A 57 4.07 2.20 -8.45
C LEU A 57 4.99 0.98 -8.44
N LYS A 58 6.31 1.22 -8.43
CA LYS A 58 7.30 0.16 -8.62
C LYS A 58 7.20 -0.96 -7.58
N ARG A 59 6.96 -0.65 -6.31
CA ARG A 59 6.77 -1.66 -5.26
C ARG A 59 5.65 -2.64 -5.55
N ALA A 60 4.53 -2.16 -6.11
CA ALA A 60 3.39 -3.01 -6.49
C ALA A 60 3.66 -3.78 -7.79
N ILE A 61 4.36 -3.14 -8.74
CA ILE A 61 4.80 -3.79 -9.98
C ILE A 61 5.75 -4.94 -9.67
N ASP A 62 6.77 -4.72 -8.84
CA ASP A 62 7.73 -5.75 -8.47
C ASP A 62 7.05 -6.91 -7.73
N THR A 63 6.06 -6.59 -6.87
CA THR A 63 5.25 -7.60 -6.17
C THR A 63 4.46 -8.47 -7.13
N VAL A 64 3.71 -7.87 -8.06
CA VAL A 64 2.86 -8.65 -8.98
C VAL A 64 3.71 -9.46 -9.98
N HIS A 65 4.86 -8.95 -10.42
CA HIS A 65 5.75 -9.70 -11.28
C HIS A 65 6.33 -10.93 -10.57
N LEU A 66 6.75 -10.78 -9.31
CA LEU A 66 7.26 -11.92 -8.54
C LEU A 66 6.20 -13.02 -8.38
N ILE A 67 4.93 -12.66 -8.17
CA ILE A 67 3.83 -13.62 -8.10
C ILE A 67 3.58 -14.27 -9.47
N ALA A 68 3.54 -13.46 -10.53
CA ALA A 68 3.32 -13.94 -11.89
C ALA A 68 4.41 -14.89 -12.37
N ASP A 69 5.68 -14.55 -12.12
CA ASP A 69 6.84 -15.35 -12.51
C ASP A 69 6.93 -16.68 -11.75
N THR A 70 6.31 -16.78 -10.57
CA THR A 70 6.26 -17.99 -9.75
C THR A 70 5.03 -18.85 -10.04
N ASN A 71 3.99 -18.31 -10.69
CA ASN A 71 2.76 -19.02 -10.98
C ASN A 71 2.95 -20.04 -12.09
N GLU A 72 2.51 -21.29 -11.85
CA GLU A 72 2.78 -22.45 -12.72
C GLU A 72 1.58 -22.83 -13.59
N VAL A 73 0.40 -22.31 -13.31
CA VAL A 73 -0.85 -22.81 -13.90
C VAL A 73 -1.63 -21.76 -14.70
N SER A 74 -1.22 -20.50 -14.66
CA SER A 74 -1.90 -19.42 -15.38
C SER A 74 -1.12 -19.01 -16.62
N GLU A 75 -1.80 -18.90 -17.74
CA GLU A 75 -1.27 -18.17 -18.91
C GLU A 75 -1.47 -16.67 -18.67
N ILE A 76 -0.57 -16.09 -17.87
CA ILE A 76 -0.68 -14.69 -17.50
C ILE A 76 -0.28 -13.82 -18.69
N GLY A 77 -1.27 -13.20 -19.30
CA GLY A 77 -1.07 -12.21 -20.33
C GLY A 77 -0.47 -10.90 -19.77
N LYS A 78 -0.70 -9.78 -20.43
CA LYS A 78 -0.19 -8.49 -19.98
C LYS A 78 -0.83 -8.07 -18.64
N ILE A 79 -0.02 -7.92 -17.60
CA ILE A 79 -0.42 -7.35 -16.31
C ILE A 79 -0.85 -5.88 -16.54
N LYS A 80 -2.05 -5.53 -16.09
CA LYS A 80 -2.57 -4.17 -16.22
C LYS A 80 -2.14 -3.32 -15.02
N LYS A 81 -1.42 -2.24 -15.30
CA LYS A 81 -0.97 -1.25 -14.31
C LYS A 81 -1.95 -0.09 -14.31
N LEU A 82 -2.62 0.15 -13.18
CA LEU A 82 -3.70 1.13 -13.06
C LEU A 82 -3.38 2.17 -11.99
N PRO A 83 -3.25 3.47 -12.33
CA PRO A 83 -3.09 4.54 -11.34
C PRO A 83 -4.21 4.59 -10.32
N ALA A 84 -5.42 4.11 -10.67
CA ALA A 84 -6.56 4.02 -9.75
C ALA A 84 -6.32 3.08 -8.55
N PHE A 85 -5.30 2.22 -8.62
CA PHE A 85 -4.91 1.33 -7.53
C PHE A 85 -3.74 1.86 -6.70
N ARG A 86 -3.34 3.11 -6.91
CA ARG A 86 -2.39 3.76 -6.03
C ARG A 86 -2.97 3.94 -4.63
N GLU A 87 -2.07 3.97 -3.65
CA GLU A 87 -2.36 4.45 -2.31
C GLU A 87 -2.83 5.92 -2.36
N VAL A 88 -3.43 6.40 -1.27
CA VAL A 88 -3.76 7.81 -1.09
C VAL A 88 -2.50 8.66 -1.26
N PHE A 89 -2.64 9.79 -1.93
CA PHE A 89 -1.59 10.80 -1.98
C PHE A 89 -1.58 11.60 -0.68
N PHE A 90 -0.48 11.57 0.04
CA PHE A 90 -0.34 12.23 1.34
C PHE A 90 0.28 13.63 1.26
N GLY A 91 0.39 14.19 0.07
CA GLY A 91 0.84 15.56 -0.10
C GLY A 91 2.29 15.79 0.35
N THR A 92 2.52 16.83 1.16
CA THR A 92 3.85 17.13 1.70
C THR A 92 4.32 16.14 2.76
N PHE A 93 3.43 15.28 3.28
CA PHE A 93 3.81 14.21 4.20
C PHE A 93 4.49 13.02 3.55
N GLU A 94 4.53 12.94 2.21
CA GLU A 94 5.24 11.87 1.50
C GLU A 94 6.72 11.81 1.92
N GLY A 95 7.12 10.72 2.58
CA GLY A 95 8.47 10.51 3.10
C GLY A 95 8.75 11.09 4.49
N ASP A 96 7.76 11.75 5.11
CA ASP A 96 7.86 12.19 6.49
C ASP A 96 7.76 11.04 7.47
N ASP A 97 8.08 11.28 8.74
CA ASP A 97 7.89 10.31 9.80
C ASP A 97 6.41 9.98 9.98
N ILE A 98 6.10 8.68 10.08
CA ILE A 98 4.72 8.21 10.17
C ILE A 98 4.05 8.65 11.48
N ASP A 99 4.76 8.54 12.60
CA ASP A 99 4.21 8.82 13.92
C ASP A 99 3.90 10.32 14.07
N GLU A 100 4.86 11.16 13.68
CA GLU A 100 4.66 12.62 13.68
C GLU A 100 3.53 13.06 12.74
N THR A 101 3.42 12.40 11.59
CA THR A 101 2.37 12.72 10.61
C THR A 101 0.99 12.41 11.18
N TRP A 102 0.80 11.22 11.76
CA TRP A 102 -0.52 10.86 12.31
C TRP A 102 -0.89 11.68 13.53
N GLU A 103 0.07 12.11 14.36
CA GLU A 103 -0.20 13.05 15.44
C GLU A 103 -0.74 14.38 14.90
N LYS A 104 -0.12 14.94 13.84
CA LYS A 104 -0.60 16.17 13.20
C LYS A 104 -2.02 16.00 12.63
N VAL A 105 -2.29 14.86 11.97
CA VAL A 105 -3.60 14.54 11.41
C VAL A 105 -4.65 14.39 12.51
N ALA A 106 -4.34 13.72 13.61
CA ALA A 106 -5.25 13.57 14.74
C ALA A 106 -5.65 14.94 15.32
N VAL A 107 -4.68 15.82 15.54
CA VAL A 107 -4.91 17.19 16.04
C VAL A 107 -5.74 18.01 15.05
N ALA A 108 -5.44 17.94 13.75
CA ALA A 108 -6.20 18.63 12.73
C ALA A 108 -7.67 18.14 12.65
N GLY A 109 -7.91 16.86 12.98
CA GLY A 109 -9.23 16.26 13.13
C GLY A 109 -9.92 16.56 14.47
N GLY A 110 -9.34 17.38 15.35
CA GLY A 110 -9.91 17.74 16.65
C GLY A 110 -9.71 16.70 17.75
N MET A 111 -8.84 15.71 17.54
CA MET A 111 -8.49 14.70 18.53
C MET A 111 -7.29 15.14 19.37
N LYS A 112 -7.06 14.46 20.50
CA LYS A 112 -5.79 14.53 21.22
C LYS A 112 -4.67 13.92 20.35
N PRO A 113 -3.41 14.37 20.46
CA PRO A 113 -2.31 13.79 19.72
C PRO A 113 -2.25 12.27 19.90
N THR A 114 -2.15 11.55 18.81
CA THR A 114 -1.96 10.10 18.77
C THR A 114 -1.42 9.69 17.40
N ASN A 115 -0.51 8.74 17.36
CA ASN A 115 0.02 8.14 16.14
C ASN A 115 -0.73 6.84 15.73
N ASP A 116 -1.72 6.41 16.51
CA ASP A 116 -2.56 5.25 16.19
C ASP A 116 -3.54 5.57 15.07
N VAL A 117 -3.10 5.37 13.83
CA VAL A 117 -3.89 5.64 12.62
C VAL A 117 -5.21 4.87 12.59
N VAL A 118 -5.25 3.65 13.14
CA VAL A 118 -6.48 2.84 13.19
C VAL A 118 -7.50 3.53 14.10
N LYS A 119 -7.07 3.98 15.26
CA LYS A 119 -7.91 4.73 16.20
C LYS A 119 -8.39 6.06 15.59
N ILE A 120 -7.52 6.77 14.86
CA ILE A 120 -7.89 8.02 14.19
C ILE A 120 -9.00 7.74 13.16
N ILE A 121 -8.82 6.74 12.31
CA ILE A 121 -9.81 6.37 11.28
C ILE A 121 -11.11 5.89 11.90
N GLN A 122 -11.06 5.08 12.97
CA GLN A 122 -12.25 4.60 13.67
C GLN A 122 -13.02 5.73 14.34
N THR A 123 -12.33 6.75 14.84
CA THR A 123 -12.95 7.88 15.53
C THR A 123 -13.55 8.89 14.55
N LEU A 124 -12.83 9.24 13.49
CA LEU A 124 -13.24 10.24 12.51
C LEU A 124 -14.09 9.68 11.36
N GLY A 125 -13.91 8.41 11.03
CA GLY A 125 -14.36 7.84 9.76
C GLY A 125 -13.43 8.23 8.60
N ILE A 126 -13.52 7.49 7.49
CA ILE A 126 -12.60 7.66 6.34
C ILE A 126 -12.69 9.05 5.69
N HIS A 127 -13.92 9.60 5.61
CA HIS A 127 -14.12 10.93 5.01
C HIS A 127 -13.40 12.01 5.81
N ASP A 128 -13.68 12.10 7.12
CA ASP A 128 -13.12 13.16 7.97
C ASP A 128 -11.63 12.95 8.24
N PHE A 129 -11.15 11.70 8.24
CA PHE A 129 -9.72 11.40 8.23
C PHE A 129 -9.01 12.03 7.01
N ARG A 130 -9.60 11.91 5.81
CA ARG A 130 -9.05 12.54 4.60
C ARG A 130 -9.05 14.07 4.68
N GLU A 131 -10.11 14.65 5.19
CA GLU A 131 -10.18 16.10 5.39
C GLU A 131 -9.20 16.58 6.46
N ALA A 132 -9.03 15.84 7.56
CA ALA A 132 -8.03 16.10 8.58
C ALA A 132 -6.60 16.03 8.00
N THR A 133 -6.32 15.06 7.13
CA THR A 133 -5.03 14.93 6.45
C THR A 133 -4.74 16.14 5.57
N LYS A 134 -5.72 16.58 4.78
CA LYS A 134 -5.60 17.80 3.96
C LYS A 134 -5.38 19.05 4.82
N LYS A 135 -6.11 19.17 5.94
CA LYS A 135 -6.01 20.31 6.86
C LYS A 135 -4.68 20.34 7.60
N ALA A 136 -4.10 19.19 7.87
CA ALA A 136 -2.78 19.08 8.51
C ALA A 136 -1.63 19.37 7.55
N ASP A 137 -1.83 19.20 6.22
CA ASP A 137 -0.84 19.49 5.19
C ASP A 137 -0.56 21.00 5.14
N PRO A 138 0.68 21.46 5.31
CA PRO A 138 1.02 22.88 5.38
C PRO A 138 0.93 23.65 4.06
N ARG A 139 0.54 23.00 2.97
CA ARG A 139 0.38 23.63 1.63
C ARG A 139 -0.88 24.44 1.50
#